data_93bd5497ef291c652bd08a2722ff595f
#
_entry.id   93bd5497ef291c652bd08a2722ff595f
#
_cell.length_a   1.000
_cell.length_b   1.000
_cell.length_c   1.000
_cell.angle_alpha   90.00
_cell.angle_beta   90.00
_cell.angle_gamma   90.00
#
_symmetry.space_group_name_H-M   'P 1'
#
loop_
_entity.id
_entity.type
_entity.pdbx_description
1 polymer ?
#
loop_
_entity_poly.entity_id
_entity_poly.type
_entity_poly.pdbx_seq_one_letter_code
_entity_poly.pdbx_strand_id
1 'polypeptide(L)'
;MNYSSGVVDVNVSDTNKKFYYQGDMKNCEIPWDINIRYTLDGKNISSEELAGKSGNLEISFDIKKNDTVDEVFFNNYALQISLTLDGDKCSDIIADGGTIASVGNNKTITYIKLAGEEASYTINSNVENFEMDSISFNGLNMDMNVDVNVDDMTSSFDTLVDAIDKLNDGASELKSGVDTYKNGVSTLYTGSSKLLEGVSSYKSGVNTLYTGSSKLLEGVSSYKS
;
A
#
# COMPACT_ATOMS: atom_id res chain seq x y z
N MET A 1 -2.55 -44.49 6.00
CA MET A 1 -1.91 -43.43 6.77
C MET A 1 -1.74 -43.91 8.20
N ASN A 2 -0.54 -44.11 8.67
CA ASN A 2 -0.27 -44.57 10.04
C ASN A 2 0.56 -43.46 10.72
N TYR A 3 0.24 -43.18 11.97
CA TYR A 3 0.99 -42.22 12.80
C TYR A 3 1.67 -43.02 13.95
N SER A 4 2.95 -42.92 14.07
CA SER A 4 3.72 -43.51 15.13
C SER A 4 4.93 -42.64 15.48
N SER A 5 5.04 -42.25 16.74
CA SER A 5 6.23 -41.56 17.28
C SER A 5 6.69 -40.29 16.52
N GLY A 6 5.74 -39.45 16.12
CA GLY A 6 6.05 -38.20 15.39
C GLY A 6 6.23 -38.37 13.88
N VAL A 7 6.12 -39.61 13.38
CA VAL A 7 6.25 -39.90 11.94
C VAL A 7 4.90 -40.29 11.36
N VAL A 8 4.57 -39.68 10.21
CA VAL A 8 3.35 -40.02 9.44
C VAL A 8 3.76 -40.81 8.22
N ASP A 9 3.48 -42.12 8.21
CA ASP A 9 3.69 -42.96 7.04
C ASP A 9 2.48 -42.90 6.10
N VAL A 10 2.72 -42.50 4.87
CA VAL A 10 1.69 -42.43 3.83
C VAL A 10 2.04 -43.37 2.69
N ASN A 11 1.29 -44.46 2.55
CA ASN A 11 1.39 -45.35 1.39
C ASN A 11 0.56 -44.76 0.21
N VAL A 12 1.24 -44.36 -0.84
CA VAL A 12 0.63 -43.86 -2.08
C VAL A 12 0.66 -44.98 -3.12
N SER A 13 -0.49 -45.41 -3.59
CA SER A 13 -0.64 -46.51 -4.58
C SER A 13 -0.41 -46.06 -6.02
N ASP A 14 -0.41 -44.77 -6.30
CA ASP A 14 -0.23 -44.22 -7.65
C ASP A 14 0.79 -43.05 -7.59
N THR A 15 1.98 -43.29 -8.10
CA THR A 15 3.09 -42.33 -8.10
C THR A 15 3.00 -41.29 -9.22
N ASN A 16 2.00 -41.40 -10.11
CA ASN A 16 1.79 -40.46 -11.22
C ASN A 16 0.87 -39.29 -10.85
N LYS A 17 0.28 -39.30 -9.65
CA LYS A 17 -0.58 -38.23 -9.16
C LYS A 17 0.09 -37.44 -8.03
N LYS A 18 -0.09 -36.12 -8.05
CA LYS A 18 0.34 -35.28 -6.93
C LYS A 18 -0.46 -35.66 -5.69
N PHE A 19 0.24 -35.89 -4.59
CA PHE A 19 -0.34 -36.17 -3.28
C PHE A 19 -0.17 -34.93 -2.39
N TYR A 20 -1.24 -34.53 -1.74
CA TYR A 20 -1.23 -33.42 -0.78
C TYR A 20 -1.78 -33.93 0.55
N TYR A 21 -1.13 -33.57 1.64
CA TYR A 21 -1.72 -33.74 2.97
C TYR A 21 -1.51 -32.47 3.78
N GLN A 22 -2.44 -32.24 4.72
CA GLN A 22 -2.37 -31.16 5.69
C GLN A 22 -2.49 -31.78 7.08
N GLY A 23 -1.69 -31.29 8.03
CA GLY A 23 -1.73 -31.69 9.43
C GLY A 23 -1.44 -30.52 10.34
N ASP A 24 -2.06 -30.51 11.50
CA ASP A 24 -1.77 -29.55 12.57
C ASP A 24 -0.77 -30.16 13.53
N MET A 25 0.36 -29.49 13.74
CA MET A 25 1.37 -29.90 14.72
C MET A 25 1.12 -29.16 16.05
N LYS A 26 1.13 -29.93 17.14
CA LYS A 26 1.01 -29.35 18.48
C LYS A 26 2.38 -29.34 19.16
N ASN A 27 2.76 -28.19 19.72
CA ASN A 27 4.01 -27.98 20.48
C ASN A 27 5.28 -28.31 19.68
N CYS A 28 5.39 -27.83 18.46
CA CYS A 28 6.63 -27.89 17.69
C CYS A 28 7.33 -26.55 17.75
N GLU A 29 8.64 -26.61 17.95
CA GLU A 29 9.52 -25.48 17.76
C GLU A 29 9.59 -25.16 16.25
N ILE A 30 9.53 -23.88 15.91
CA ILE A 30 9.66 -23.43 14.52
C ILE A 30 11.15 -23.24 14.16
N PRO A 31 11.53 -23.36 12.88
CA PRO A 31 12.92 -23.28 12.46
C PRO A 31 13.53 -21.87 12.52
N TRP A 32 12.79 -20.90 12.98
CA TRP A 32 13.22 -19.50 13.11
C TRP A 32 13.04 -18.98 14.52
N ASP A 33 14.03 -18.26 15.01
CA ASP A 33 13.90 -17.34 16.14
C ASP A 33 13.44 -16.00 15.61
N ILE A 34 12.20 -15.62 15.92
CA ILE A 34 11.57 -14.39 15.45
C ILE A 34 11.46 -13.41 16.60
N ASN A 35 12.19 -12.31 16.51
CA ASN A 35 12.14 -11.23 17.48
C ASN A 35 11.46 -10.01 16.84
N ILE A 36 10.38 -9.53 17.46
CA ILE A 36 9.64 -8.34 17.03
C ILE A 36 9.84 -7.27 18.08
N ARG A 37 10.29 -6.10 17.65
CA ARG A 37 10.45 -4.91 18.50
C ARG A 37 9.59 -3.78 17.99
N TYR A 38 9.02 -3.04 18.93
CA TYR A 38 8.27 -1.82 18.63
C TYR A 38 8.96 -0.64 19.29
N THR A 39 9.12 0.45 18.55
CA THR A 39 9.52 1.74 19.12
C THR A 39 8.52 2.81 18.73
N LEU A 40 8.18 3.67 19.66
CA LEU A 40 7.34 4.84 19.44
C LEU A 40 8.15 6.09 19.82
N ASP A 41 8.31 7.01 18.88
CA ASP A 41 9.16 8.21 19.04
C ASP A 41 10.59 7.86 19.51
N GLY A 42 11.15 6.76 18.99
CA GLY A 42 12.49 6.26 19.30
C GLY A 42 12.64 5.59 20.66
N LYS A 43 11.53 5.30 21.37
CA LYS A 43 11.53 4.60 22.67
C LYS A 43 10.88 3.23 22.52
N ASN A 44 11.51 2.19 23.08
CA ASN A 44 10.92 0.86 23.12
C ASN A 44 9.57 0.88 23.83
N ILE A 45 8.60 0.19 23.25
CA ILE A 45 7.25 0.04 23.79
C ILE A 45 6.79 -1.41 23.59
N SER A 46 5.99 -1.95 24.51
CA SER A 46 5.39 -3.28 24.32
C SER A 46 4.19 -3.23 23.39
N SER A 47 3.84 -4.38 22.80
CA SER A 47 2.65 -4.48 21.92
C SER A 47 1.35 -4.08 22.64
N GLU A 48 1.25 -4.42 23.94
CA GLU A 48 0.08 -4.12 24.77
C GLU A 48 -0.07 -2.62 25.04
N GLU A 49 1.08 -1.94 25.26
CA GLU A 49 1.10 -0.50 25.53
C GLU A 49 0.93 0.34 24.26
N LEU A 50 1.24 -0.21 23.10
CA LEU A 50 1.21 0.47 21.80
C LEU A 50 -0.22 0.77 21.32
N ALA A 51 -1.19 -0.06 21.70
CA ALA A 51 -2.58 0.11 21.28
C ALA A 51 -3.13 1.48 21.72
N GLY A 52 -3.74 2.19 20.77
CA GLY A 52 -4.32 3.53 20.99
C GLY A 52 -3.30 4.67 21.06
N LYS A 53 -2.00 4.41 20.85
CA LYS A 53 -0.97 5.44 20.84
C LYS A 53 -0.87 6.17 19.50
N SER A 54 -0.24 7.33 19.55
CA SER A 54 0.05 8.16 18.38
C SER A 54 1.50 8.63 18.43
N GLY A 55 2.16 8.71 17.27
CA GLY A 55 3.56 9.11 17.15
C GLY A 55 4.24 8.45 15.96
N ASN A 56 5.57 8.52 15.92
CA ASN A 56 6.38 7.81 14.93
C ASN A 56 6.62 6.38 15.41
N LEU A 57 5.97 5.42 14.74
CA LEU A 57 6.11 4.00 15.04
C LEU A 57 7.17 3.37 14.14
N GLU A 58 8.05 2.57 14.75
CA GLU A 58 8.91 1.64 14.06
C GLU A 58 8.62 0.21 14.55
N ILE A 59 8.40 -0.71 13.61
CA ILE A 59 8.26 -2.15 13.86
C ILE A 59 9.46 -2.83 13.22
N SER A 60 10.28 -3.48 14.03
CA SER A 60 11.47 -4.21 13.57
C SER A 60 11.29 -5.71 13.76
N PHE A 61 11.63 -6.47 12.73
CA PHE A 61 11.68 -7.93 12.73
C PHE A 61 13.14 -8.36 12.63
N ASP A 62 13.55 -9.27 13.50
CA ASP A 62 14.87 -9.91 13.47
C ASP A 62 14.65 -11.43 13.43
N ILE A 63 15.01 -12.06 12.33
CA ILE A 63 14.69 -13.45 12.04
C ILE A 63 16.01 -14.20 11.88
N LYS A 64 16.27 -15.10 12.82
CA LYS A 64 17.48 -15.91 12.86
C LYS A 64 17.16 -17.39 12.76
N LYS A 65 18.17 -18.19 12.51
CA LYS A 65 18.07 -19.64 12.59
C LYS A 65 17.80 -20.04 14.05
N ASN A 66 16.85 -20.95 14.25
CA ASN A 66 16.68 -21.63 15.53
C ASN A 66 17.56 -22.85 15.57
N ASP A 67 18.63 -22.80 16.35
CA ASP A 67 19.62 -23.89 16.46
C ASP A 67 19.11 -25.13 17.22
N THR A 68 17.92 -25.08 17.82
CA THR A 68 17.29 -26.21 18.51
C THR A 68 16.52 -27.12 17.56
N VAL A 69 16.24 -26.65 16.32
CA VAL A 69 15.50 -27.37 15.29
C VAL A 69 16.45 -27.84 14.19
N ASP A 70 16.12 -28.98 13.55
CA ASP A 70 16.92 -29.50 12.43
C ASP A 70 17.03 -28.40 11.33
N GLU A 71 18.25 -28.12 10.94
CA GLU A 71 18.59 -27.08 9.96
C GLU A 71 17.98 -27.31 8.58
N VAL A 72 17.57 -28.55 8.27
CA VAL A 72 16.90 -28.88 7.01
C VAL A 72 15.65 -28.03 6.81
N PHE A 73 14.93 -27.72 7.89
CA PHE A 73 13.74 -26.87 7.80
C PHE A 73 14.09 -25.40 7.54
N PHE A 74 15.13 -24.88 8.21
CA PHE A 74 15.59 -23.51 7.95
C PHE A 74 16.10 -23.34 6.52
N ASN A 75 16.80 -24.35 6.00
CA ASN A 75 17.43 -24.33 4.69
C ASN A 75 16.46 -24.57 3.52
N ASN A 76 15.29 -25.18 3.78
CA ASN A 76 14.33 -25.54 2.72
C ASN A 76 13.02 -24.76 2.80
N TYR A 77 12.82 -23.90 3.81
CA TYR A 77 11.60 -23.09 3.92
C TYR A 77 11.91 -21.59 3.84
N ALA A 78 11.23 -20.93 2.93
CA ALA A 78 11.11 -19.47 2.98
C ALA A 78 10.05 -19.06 4.03
N LEU A 79 10.18 -17.85 4.55
CA LEU A 79 9.21 -17.28 5.50
C LEU A 79 8.54 -16.06 4.90
N GLN A 80 7.24 -16.13 4.70
CA GLN A 80 6.43 -14.99 4.37
C GLN A 80 5.91 -14.33 5.65
N ILE A 81 6.14 -13.03 5.79
CA ILE A 81 5.66 -12.20 6.89
C ILE A 81 4.64 -11.23 6.32
N SER A 82 3.45 -11.19 6.88
CA SER A 82 2.39 -10.30 6.42
C SER A 82 1.69 -9.61 7.57
N LEU A 83 1.49 -8.31 7.45
CA LEU A 83 0.70 -7.51 8.39
C LEU A 83 -0.09 -6.45 7.62
N THR A 84 -1.20 -6.01 8.23
CA THR A 84 -2.08 -5.01 7.64
C THR A 84 -2.19 -3.82 8.57
N LEU A 85 -1.96 -2.63 8.04
CA LEU A 85 -2.11 -1.35 8.71
C LEU A 85 -3.33 -0.62 8.17
N ASP A 86 -4.12 -0.03 9.06
CA ASP A 86 -5.24 0.82 8.71
C ASP A 86 -4.72 2.16 8.15
N GLY A 87 -5.04 2.46 6.89
CA GLY A 87 -4.59 3.69 6.23
C GLY A 87 -5.25 4.96 6.76
N ASP A 88 -6.33 4.87 7.57
CA ASP A 88 -6.89 6.03 8.27
C ASP A 88 -6.08 6.38 9.53
N LYS A 89 -5.39 5.40 10.11
CA LYS A 89 -4.61 5.54 11.34
C LYS A 89 -3.10 5.56 11.11
N CYS A 90 -2.64 5.12 9.93
CA CYS A 90 -1.22 4.97 9.59
C CYS A 90 -0.91 5.73 8.30
N SER A 91 0.00 6.69 8.36
CA SER A 91 0.48 7.47 7.22
C SER A 91 1.99 7.33 7.05
N ASP A 92 2.50 7.73 5.89
CA ASP A 92 3.94 7.72 5.56
C ASP A 92 4.60 6.35 5.80
N ILE A 93 3.90 5.28 5.39
CA ILE A 93 4.38 3.91 5.60
C ILE A 93 5.58 3.65 4.71
N ILE A 94 6.72 3.32 5.32
CA ILE A 94 7.96 2.92 4.66
C ILE A 94 8.29 1.51 5.12
N ALA A 95 8.48 0.59 4.18
CA ALA A 95 8.77 -0.82 4.45
C ALA A 95 9.87 -1.28 3.48
N ASP A 96 11.13 -1.00 3.83
CA ASP A 96 12.28 -1.33 2.99
C ASP A 96 12.41 -2.84 2.79
N GLY A 97 12.53 -3.26 1.53
CA GLY A 97 12.56 -4.69 1.15
C GLY A 97 11.21 -5.40 1.22
N GLY A 98 10.14 -4.71 1.59
CA GLY A 98 8.78 -5.24 1.62
C GLY A 98 7.93 -4.77 0.43
N THR A 99 6.90 -5.53 0.14
CA THR A 99 5.86 -5.13 -0.82
C THR A 99 4.67 -4.55 -0.07
N ILE A 100 4.20 -3.36 -0.49
CA ILE A 100 3.02 -2.71 0.08
C ILE A 100 1.88 -2.79 -0.93
N ALA A 101 0.79 -3.48 -0.58
CA ALA A 101 -0.43 -3.57 -1.37
C ALA A 101 -1.56 -2.80 -0.68
N SER A 102 -2.37 -2.07 -1.45
CA SER A 102 -3.54 -1.35 -0.94
C SER A 102 -4.81 -2.14 -1.24
N VAL A 103 -5.59 -2.43 -0.21
CA VAL A 103 -6.90 -3.07 -0.31
C VAL A 103 -7.92 -2.16 0.37
N GLY A 104 -8.62 -1.35 -0.41
CA GLY A 104 -9.41 -0.25 0.12
C GLY A 104 -8.51 0.75 0.85
N ASN A 105 -8.83 1.03 2.11
CA ASN A 105 -8.05 1.94 2.96
C ASN A 105 -6.86 1.25 3.64
N ASN A 106 -6.88 -0.07 3.71
CA ASN A 106 -5.86 -0.85 4.38
C ASN A 106 -4.59 -0.99 3.52
N LYS A 107 -3.43 -1.02 4.18
CA LYS A 107 -2.12 -1.26 3.59
C LYS A 107 -1.59 -2.59 4.11
N THR A 108 -1.53 -3.58 3.24
CA THR A 108 -0.91 -4.87 3.56
C THR A 108 0.56 -4.85 3.17
N ILE A 109 1.42 -5.11 4.12
CA ILE A 109 2.86 -5.18 3.94
C ILE A 109 3.27 -6.64 3.98
N THR A 110 4.05 -7.07 2.99
CA THR A 110 4.53 -8.44 2.89
C THR A 110 6.03 -8.47 2.68
N TYR A 111 6.73 -9.26 3.49
CA TYR A 111 8.13 -9.61 3.32
C TYR A 111 8.28 -11.08 3.00
N ILE A 112 9.29 -11.43 2.24
CA ILE A 112 9.68 -12.82 1.96
C ILE A 112 11.16 -12.97 2.34
N LYS A 113 11.41 -13.76 3.37
CA LYS A 113 12.73 -14.21 3.76
C LYS A 113 13.04 -15.53 3.04
N LEU A 114 14.13 -15.59 2.31
CA LEU A 114 14.49 -16.79 1.55
C LEU A 114 14.94 -17.93 2.46
N ALA A 115 14.87 -19.15 1.95
CA ALA A 115 15.35 -20.33 2.62
C ALA A 115 16.88 -20.23 2.88
N GLY A 116 17.34 -20.71 4.03
CA GLY A 116 18.76 -20.72 4.41
C GLY A 116 19.36 -19.36 4.77
N GLU A 117 18.61 -18.27 4.76
CA GLU A 117 19.10 -16.94 5.09
C GLU A 117 18.49 -16.40 6.39
N GLU A 118 19.22 -15.56 7.10
CA GLU A 118 18.69 -14.71 8.17
C GLU A 118 18.25 -13.37 7.57
N ALA A 119 17.33 -12.68 8.21
CA ALA A 119 16.83 -11.41 7.70
C ALA A 119 16.42 -10.46 8.83
N SER A 120 16.55 -9.17 8.56
CA SER A 120 16.00 -8.11 9.41
C SER A 120 15.20 -7.15 8.54
N TYR A 121 14.00 -6.79 9.00
CA TYR A 121 13.10 -5.87 8.30
C TYR A 121 12.63 -4.78 9.25
N THR A 122 12.35 -3.62 8.70
CA THR A 122 11.87 -2.48 9.47
C THR A 122 10.72 -1.81 8.72
N ILE A 123 9.66 -1.46 9.47
CA ILE A 123 8.53 -0.67 9.00
C ILE A 123 8.48 0.60 9.81
N ASN A 124 8.42 1.73 9.15
CA ASN A 124 8.22 3.04 9.75
C ASN A 124 6.87 3.61 9.31
N SER A 125 6.15 4.23 10.22
CA SER A 125 4.88 4.89 9.94
C SER A 125 4.56 5.96 10.97
N ASN A 126 3.92 7.03 10.56
CA ASN A 126 3.25 7.95 11.48
C ASN A 126 1.88 7.38 11.84
N VAL A 127 1.61 7.19 13.12
CA VAL A 127 0.38 6.55 13.58
C VAL A 127 -0.45 7.47 14.49
N GLU A 128 -1.78 7.36 14.37
CA GLU A 128 -2.77 8.01 15.22
C GLU A 128 -3.76 6.98 15.75
N ASN A 129 -3.91 6.89 17.09
CA ASN A 129 -4.77 5.91 17.75
C ASN A 129 -4.52 4.49 17.18
N PHE A 130 -3.26 4.04 17.25
CA PHE A 130 -2.78 2.83 16.57
C PHE A 130 -3.55 1.58 16.96
N GLU A 131 -3.97 0.86 15.95
CA GLU A 131 -4.54 -0.49 16.05
C GLU A 131 -4.00 -1.33 14.87
N MET A 132 -3.74 -2.59 15.11
CA MET A 132 -3.25 -3.53 14.11
C MET A 132 -3.78 -4.93 14.42
N ASP A 133 -4.13 -5.65 13.37
CA ASP A 133 -4.39 -7.08 13.44
C ASP A 133 -3.10 -7.88 13.70
N SER A 134 -3.24 -9.19 13.86
CA SER A 134 -2.09 -10.06 14.08
C SER A 134 -1.13 -10.06 12.88
N ILE A 135 0.16 -10.18 13.18
CA ILE A 135 1.20 -10.44 12.19
C ILE A 135 1.17 -11.92 11.84
N SER A 136 1.11 -12.25 10.55
CA SER A 136 1.08 -13.61 10.06
C SER A 136 2.47 -14.04 9.59
N PHE A 137 2.89 -15.24 9.99
CA PHE A 137 4.13 -15.89 9.55
C PHE A 137 3.78 -17.21 8.86
N ASN A 138 4.08 -17.33 7.57
CA ASN A 138 3.78 -18.50 6.76
C ASN A 138 5.07 -19.11 6.24
N GLY A 139 5.37 -20.34 6.63
CA GLY A 139 6.48 -21.13 6.09
C GLY A 139 6.11 -21.69 4.70
N LEU A 140 6.90 -21.37 3.69
CA LEU A 140 6.73 -21.85 2.32
C LEU A 140 7.84 -22.85 2.03
N ASN A 141 7.50 -24.11 1.79
CA ASN A 141 8.48 -25.11 1.42
C ASN A 141 9.07 -24.76 0.05
N MET A 142 10.38 -24.53 0.03
CA MET A 142 11.17 -24.26 -1.18
C MET A 142 11.90 -25.51 -1.70
N ASP A 143 11.69 -26.67 -1.04
CA ASP A 143 12.19 -27.95 -1.56
C ASP A 143 11.37 -28.33 -2.81
N MET A 144 11.65 -27.59 -3.84
CA MET A 144 11.15 -27.85 -5.17
C MET A 144 12.14 -28.78 -5.87
N ASN A 145 11.98 -30.07 -5.68
CA ASN A 145 12.31 -31.06 -6.70
C ASN A 145 11.36 -30.87 -7.89
N VAL A 146 11.20 -29.63 -8.30
CA VAL A 146 10.59 -29.26 -9.56
C VAL A 146 11.75 -29.17 -10.53
N ASP A 147 11.65 -29.87 -11.65
CA ASP A 147 12.31 -29.48 -12.88
C ASP A 147 11.86 -28.04 -13.16
N VAL A 148 12.49 -27.10 -12.46
CA VAL A 148 12.23 -25.67 -12.66
C VAL A 148 12.81 -25.38 -14.02
N ASN A 149 11.96 -25.29 -14.99
CA ASN A 149 12.31 -24.60 -16.21
C ASN A 149 12.62 -23.15 -15.78
N VAL A 150 13.89 -22.89 -15.50
CA VAL A 150 14.40 -21.59 -15.03
C VAL A 150 14.00 -20.50 -16.02
N ASP A 151 13.85 -20.85 -17.30
CA ASP A 151 13.42 -19.96 -18.37
C ASP A 151 11.97 -19.49 -18.18
N ASP A 152 11.06 -20.37 -17.75
CA ASP A 152 9.66 -20.01 -17.49
C ASP A 152 9.53 -19.11 -16.23
N MET A 153 10.38 -19.35 -15.23
CA MET A 153 10.40 -18.52 -14.01
C MET A 153 10.99 -17.14 -14.32
N THR A 154 12.09 -17.07 -15.06
CA THR A 154 12.69 -15.81 -15.49
C THR A 154 11.71 -15.00 -16.36
N SER A 155 11.04 -15.66 -17.30
CA SER A 155 10.02 -15.00 -18.14
C SER A 155 8.81 -14.49 -17.33
N SER A 156 8.45 -15.19 -16.25
CA SER A 156 7.38 -14.74 -15.35
C SER A 156 7.80 -13.53 -14.51
N PHE A 157 9.06 -13.49 -14.05
CA PHE A 157 9.62 -12.32 -13.37
C PHE A 157 9.74 -11.12 -14.32
N ASP A 158 10.22 -11.33 -15.56
CA ASP A 158 10.29 -10.28 -16.57
C ASP A 158 8.90 -9.70 -16.86
N THR A 159 7.88 -10.58 -16.98
CA THR A 159 6.48 -10.15 -17.16
C THR A 159 5.97 -9.33 -15.98
N LEU A 160 6.35 -9.70 -14.74
CA LEU A 160 5.96 -8.95 -13.54
C LEU A 160 6.67 -7.59 -13.49
N VAL A 161 7.94 -7.52 -13.81
CA VAL A 161 8.70 -6.26 -13.91
C VAL A 161 8.04 -5.35 -14.96
N ASP A 162 7.77 -5.86 -16.15
CA ASP A 162 7.07 -5.12 -17.22
C ASP A 162 5.68 -4.61 -16.77
N ALA A 163 4.96 -5.40 -15.98
CA ALA A 163 3.66 -4.99 -15.46
C ALA A 163 3.78 -3.87 -14.42
N ILE A 164 4.80 -3.92 -13.56
CA ILE A 164 5.10 -2.87 -12.58
C ILE A 164 5.50 -1.58 -13.27
N ASP A 165 6.34 -1.66 -14.30
CA ASP A 165 6.74 -0.49 -15.08
C ASP A 165 5.54 0.17 -15.77
N LYS A 166 4.68 -0.62 -16.41
CA LYS A 166 3.42 -0.12 -17.02
C LYS A 166 2.48 0.51 -15.99
N LEU A 167 2.40 -0.06 -14.78
CA LEU A 167 1.59 0.52 -13.70
C LEU A 167 2.16 1.87 -13.24
N ASN A 168 3.48 1.97 -13.12
CA ASN A 168 4.17 3.21 -12.76
C ASN A 168 3.97 4.30 -13.83
N ASP A 169 4.09 3.91 -15.10
CA ASP A 169 3.82 4.80 -16.23
C ASP A 169 2.36 5.29 -16.22
N GLY A 170 1.41 4.38 -16.05
CA GLY A 170 -0.01 4.71 -15.94
C GLY A 170 -0.32 5.64 -14.75
N ALA A 171 0.33 5.43 -13.62
CA ALA A 171 0.20 6.32 -12.46
C ALA A 171 0.75 7.73 -12.75
N SER A 172 1.85 7.82 -13.49
CA SER A 172 2.46 9.08 -13.92
C SER A 172 1.56 9.83 -14.93
N GLU A 173 0.98 9.10 -15.87
CA GLU A 173 0.01 9.65 -16.84
C GLU A 173 -1.26 10.15 -16.13
N LEU A 174 -1.79 9.39 -15.16
CA LEU A 174 -2.94 9.78 -14.36
C LEU A 174 -2.65 11.07 -13.58
N LYS A 175 -1.47 11.16 -12.95
CA LYS A 175 -1.03 12.37 -12.25
C LYS A 175 -1.01 13.58 -13.20
N SER A 176 -0.41 13.42 -14.38
CA SER A 176 -0.36 14.46 -15.40
C SER A 176 -1.74 14.88 -15.88
N GLY A 177 -2.66 13.91 -16.03
CA GLY A 177 -4.06 14.15 -16.37
C GLY A 177 -4.79 14.96 -15.30
N VAL A 178 -4.57 14.63 -14.02
CA VAL A 178 -5.13 15.36 -12.88
C VAL A 178 -4.60 16.81 -12.84
N ASP A 179 -3.31 17.02 -13.06
CA ASP A 179 -2.70 18.35 -13.10
C ASP A 179 -3.28 19.19 -14.26
N THR A 180 -3.47 18.58 -15.42
CA THR A 180 -4.11 19.21 -16.60
C THR A 180 -5.55 19.60 -16.30
N TYR A 181 -6.32 18.69 -15.68
CA TYR A 181 -7.70 18.96 -15.26
C TYR A 181 -7.76 20.12 -14.27
N LYS A 182 -6.91 20.14 -13.26
CA LYS A 182 -6.82 21.23 -12.27
C LYS A 182 -6.53 22.58 -12.94
N ASN A 183 -5.62 22.61 -13.90
CA ASN A 183 -5.30 23.82 -14.67
C ASN A 183 -6.50 24.28 -15.52
N GLY A 184 -7.21 23.32 -16.13
CA GLY A 184 -8.45 23.60 -16.88
C GLY A 184 -9.54 24.23 -16.02
N VAL A 185 -9.75 23.67 -14.82
CA VAL A 185 -10.71 24.22 -13.84
C VAL A 185 -10.31 25.64 -13.42
N SER A 186 -9.02 25.89 -13.17
CA SER A 186 -8.51 27.24 -12.83
C SER A 186 -8.74 28.24 -13.96
N THR A 187 -8.52 27.82 -15.21
CA THR A 187 -8.75 28.64 -16.40
C THR A 187 -10.26 28.99 -16.55
N LEU A 188 -11.12 27.98 -16.33
CA LEU A 188 -12.58 28.18 -16.38
C LEU A 188 -13.03 29.14 -15.29
N TYR A 189 -12.52 29.03 -14.07
CA TYR A 189 -12.81 29.94 -12.97
C TYR A 189 -12.42 31.40 -13.33
N THR A 190 -11.18 31.55 -13.84
CA THR A 190 -10.70 32.88 -14.27
C THR A 190 -11.55 33.47 -15.40
N GLY A 191 -11.92 32.63 -16.37
CA GLY A 191 -12.79 33.04 -17.48
C GLY A 191 -14.19 33.46 -17.00
N SER A 192 -14.76 32.71 -16.06
CA SER A 192 -16.06 33.03 -15.44
C SER A 192 -16.01 34.37 -14.68
N SER A 193 -14.91 34.61 -13.94
CA SER A 193 -14.73 35.91 -13.24
C SER A 193 -14.64 37.08 -14.22
N LYS A 194 -13.90 36.94 -15.32
CA LYS A 194 -13.81 37.97 -16.37
C LYS A 194 -15.16 38.22 -17.04
N LEU A 195 -15.95 37.18 -17.27
CA LEU A 195 -17.30 37.31 -17.80
C LEU A 195 -18.19 38.12 -16.86
N LEU A 196 -18.12 37.85 -15.56
CA LEU A 196 -18.88 38.58 -14.54
C LEU A 196 -18.49 40.09 -14.52
N GLU A 197 -17.19 40.37 -14.61
CA GLU A 197 -16.68 41.74 -14.72
C GLU A 197 -17.20 42.44 -16.01
N GLY A 198 -17.21 41.74 -17.15
CA GLY A 198 -17.73 42.20 -18.41
C GLY A 198 -19.22 42.51 -18.33
N VAL A 199 -20.02 41.62 -17.71
CA VAL A 199 -21.47 41.86 -17.48
C VAL A 199 -21.71 43.08 -16.58
N SER A 200 -20.88 43.24 -15.54
CA SER A 200 -20.98 44.43 -14.65
C SER A 200 -20.65 45.73 -15.39
N SER A 201 -19.63 45.73 -16.24
CA SER A 201 -19.26 46.86 -17.09
C SER A 201 -20.33 47.19 -18.11
N TYR A 202 -20.92 46.18 -18.74
CA TYR A 202 -22.06 46.34 -19.65
C TYR A 202 -23.24 46.98 -18.95
N LYS A 203 -23.65 46.50 -17.77
CA LYS A 203 -24.72 47.07 -16.95
C LYS A 203 -24.45 48.53 -16.62
N SER A 204 -23.21 48.86 -16.25
CA SER A 204 -22.83 50.27 -15.99
C SER A 204 -22.92 51.16 -17.23
N GLY A 205 -22.51 50.65 -18.39
CA GLY A 205 -22.65 51.33 -19.67
C GLY A 205 -24.12 51.60 -20.06
N VAL A 206 -24.99 50.61 -19.87
CA VAL A 206 -26.44 50.76 -20.10
C VAL A 206 -27.04 51.81 -19.18
N ASN A 207 -26.66 51.83 -17.89
CA ASN A 207 -27.14 52.87 -16.95
C ASN A 207 -26.66 54.26 -17.34
N THR A 208 -25.43 54.41 -17.83
CA THR A 208 -24.88 55.66 -18.30
C THR A 208 -25.65 56.15 -19.54
N LEU A 209 -25.96 55.28 -20.49
CA LEU A 209 -26.75 55.59 -21.69
C LEU A 209 -28.19 56.01 -21.31
N TYR A 210 -28.78 55.25 -20.37
CA TYR A 210 -30.15 55.62 -19.88
C TYR A 210 -30.16 57.02 -19.26
N THR A 211 -29.19 57.32 -18.37
CA THR A 211 -29.08 58.65 -17.74
C THR A 211 -28.83 59.77 -18.78
N GLY A 212 -27.96 59.48 -19.76
CA GLY A 212 -27.69 60.43 -20.86
C GLY A 212 -28.92 60.71 -21.71
N SER A 213 -29.67 59.65 -22.02
CA SER A 213 -30.95 59.77 -22.77
C SER A 213 -32.03 60.63 -22.02
N SER A 214 -32.14 60.40 -20.69
CA SER A 214 -33.02 61.13 -19.83
C SER A 214 -32.68 62.66 -19.82
N LYS A 215 -31.39 62.99 -19.66
CA LYS A 215 -30.89 64.36 -19.71
C LYS A 215 -31.15 65.05 -21.06
N LEU A 216 -31.00 64.31 -22.17
CA LEU A 216 -31.29 64.80 -23.50
C LEU A 216 -32.79 65.14 -23.64
N LEU A 217 -33.64 64.25 -23.13
CA LEU A 217 -35.09 64.44 -23.14
C LEU A 217 -35.49 65.69 -22.34
N GLU A 218 -34.89 65.88 -21.15
CA GLU A 218 -35.08 67.08 -20.32
C GLU A 218 -34.65 68.36 -21.07
N GLY A 219 -33.46 68.30 -21.70
CA GLY A 219 -32.93 69.41 -22.48
C GLY A 219 -33.85 69.79 -23.69
N VAL A 220 -34.35 68.78 -24.40
CA VAL A 220 -35.33 68.99 -25.49
C VAL A 220 -36.63 69.58 -24.98
N SER A 221 -37.11 69.16 -23.83
CA SER A 221 -38.32 69.70 -23.20
C SER A 221 -38.15 71.16 -22.80
N SER A 222 -36.97 71.50 -22.23
CA SER A 222 -36.68 72.94 -21.89
C SER A 222 -36.52 73.84 -23.08
N TYR A 223 -36.10 73.30 -24.23
CA TYR A 223 -35.99 74.06 -25.47
C TYR A 223 -37.38 74.38 -26.11
N LYS A 224 -38.37 73.54 -25.81
CA LYS A 224 -39.78 73.75 -26.32
C LYS A 224 -40.63 74.67 -25.46
N SER A 225 -40.20 74.98 -24.24
CA SER A 225 -40.88 75.96 -23.37
C SER A 225 -40.31 77.32 -23.56
#